data_c65261e61336d0d88683fa2a39d28d56
#
_entry.id   c65261e61336d0d88683fa2a39d28d56
#
_cell.length_a   1.000
_cell.length_b   1.000
_cell.length_c   1.000
_cell.angle_alpha   90.00
_cell.angle_beta   90.00
_cell.angle_gamma   90.00
#
_symmetry.space_group_name_H-M   'P 1'
#
loop_
_entity.id
_entity.type
_entity.pdbx_description
1 polymer ?
#
loop_
_entity_poly.entity_id
_entity_poly.type
_entity_poly.pdbx_seq_one_letter_code
_entity_poly.pdbx_strand_id
1 'polypeptide(L)'
;PKIGNTAIGTWYVNGSKVTGNGTTIDFKTGGTATFEQTIAYTPEMEAADLIITGKLYKQTKEKGALPETKIADATIITPYLVDKTFKVLTEEDALVRQFDKTTTATFNFERGKSAIRPTELKDQDIAALISWIQAAQNNPKIKITGIEINGYASPDGEVSKNDNLSSDRTVAARKALTELMKKAKLTAYSDTAAYQLAKYGEDFEGFKSQLAATASIPEADKNLFIRILEMTKDPEQREKDMINLGKAYTELERDVFPMIRRAVVVVKYTEYGLT
;
A
#
# COMPACT_ATOMS: atom_id res chain seq x y z
N PRO A 1 37.87 -28.44 25.87
CA PRO A 1 39.26 -28.39 26.33
C PRO A 1 39.22 -28.11 27.82
N LYS A 2 39.71 -29.06 28.63
CA LYS A 2 39.86 -28.87 30.07
C LYS A 2 41.07 -27.97 30.28
N ILE A 3 40.82 -26.77 30.74
CA ILE A 3 41.85 -26.00 31.41
C ILE A 3 42.06 -26.72 32.73
N GLY A 4 43.32 -27.09 33.04
CA GLY A 4 43.60 -27.91 34.19
C GLY A 4 43.09 -27.31 35.50
N ASN A 5 42.88 -28.14 36.48
CA ASN A 5 42.42 -27.78 37.86
C ASN A 5 43.41 -26.81 38.53
N THR A 6 43.41 -25.54 38.11
CA THR A 6 44.19 -24.49 38.76
C THR A 6 43.32 -23.86 39.85
N ALA A 7 43.69 -24.00 41.09
CA ALA A 7 43.02 -23.33 42.17
C ALA A 7 43.22 -21.80 42.05
N ILE A 8 42.09 -21.07 41.95
CA ILE A 8 42.11 -19.62 41.84
C ILE A 8 42.46 -18.97 43.17
N GLY A 9 42.11 -19.60 44.26
CA GLY A 9 42.42 -19.15 45.62
C GLY A 9 42.17 -20.27 46.62
N THR A 10 42.81 -20.16 47.74
CA THR A 10 42.62 -21.06 48.88
C THR A 10 42.29 -20.26 50.11
N TRP A 11 41.17 -20.60 50.73
CA TRP A 11 40.68 -19.91 51.90
C TRP A 11 40.60 -20.90 53.08
N TYR A 12 40.84 -20.38 54.27
CA TYR A 12 40.78 -21.18 55.48
C TYR A 12 39.61 -20.74 56.34
N VAL A 13 38.86 -21.72 56.83
CA VAL A 13 37.82 -21.51 57.83
C VAL A 13 38.19 -22.26 59.08
N ASN A 14 38.32 -21.55 60.17
CA ASN A 14 38.72 -22.09 61.46
C ASN A 14 37.53 -22.32 62.35
N GLY A 15 37.51 -23.42 63.06
CA GLY A 15 36.59 -23.59 64.16
C GLY A 15 36.99 -22.75 65.40
N SER A 16 36.10 -22.47 66.33
CA SER A 16 36.30 -21.57 67.51
C SER A 16 37.47 -21.91 68.44
N LYS A 17 38.04 -23.10 68.29
CA LYS A 17 39.21 -23.54 69.09
C LYS A 17 40.51 -23.60 68.27
N VAL A 18 40.50 -23.10 67.08
CA VAL A 18 41.69 -23.13 66.19
C VAL A 18 42.19 -21.70 66.00
N THR A 19 43.43 -21.46 66.28
CA THR A 19 44.11 -20.20 65.98
C THR A 19 44.88 -20.37 64.67
N GLY A 20 44.65 -19.48 63.72
CA GLY A 20 45.25 -19.50 62.36
C GLY A 20 44.76 -18.39 61.45
N ASN A 21 45.29 -18.36 60.24
CA ASN A 21 44.95 -17.36 59.22
C ASN A 21 43.64 -17.74 58.48
N GLY A 22 42.51 -17.65 59.16
CA GLY A 22 41.23 -17.94 58.51
C GLY A 22 40.08 -17.30 59.26
N THR A 23 38.91 -17.26 58.58
CA THR A 23 37.69 -16.79 59.22
C THR A 23 37.23 -17.80 60.27
N THR A 24 37.07 -17.36 61.51
CA THR A 24 36.59 -18.24 62.58
C THR A 24 35.09 -18.33 62.60
N ILE A 25 34.55 -19.53 62.50
CA ILE A 25 33.10 -19.83 62.58
C ILE A 25 32.86 -20.76 63.78
N ASP A 26 31.95 -20.36 64.66
CA ASP A 26 31.54 -21.18 65.78
C ASP A 26 30.63 -22.32 65.34
N PHE A 27 30.92 -23.54 65.79
CA PHE A 27 30.16 -24.72 65.36
C PHE A 27 28.77 -24.80 65.92
N LYS A 28 28.46 -24.03 66.99
CA LYS A 28 27.13 -24.04 67.62
C LYS A 28 26.23 -22.97 67.04
N THR A 29 26.77 -21.77 66.79
CA THR A 29 25.99 -20.61 66.29
C THR A 29 26.06 -20.52 64.79
N GLY A 30 26.97 -21.20 64.15
CA GLY A 30 27.22 -21.06 62.70
C GLY A 30 27.85 -19.73 62.37
N GLY A 31 27.86 -19.40 61.12
CA GLY A 31 28.37 -18.12 60.59
C GLY A 31 28.54 -18.17 59.05
N THR A 32 28.81 -17.02 58.50
CA THR A 32 29.10 -16.84 57.05
C THR A 32 30.52 -16.32 56.88
N ALA A 33 31.22 -16.80 55.88
CA ALA A 33 32.50 -16.24 55.43
C ALA A 33 32.35 -15.80 53.99
N THR A 34 32.78 -14.57 53.69
CA THR A 34 32.82 -14.03 52.32
C THR A 34 34.26 -14.05 51.83
N PHE A 35 34.45 -14.54 50.65
CA PHE A 35 35.74 -14.59 50.01
C PHE A 35 35.69 -13.85 48.70
N GLU A 36 36.62 -12.96 48.46
CA GLU A 36 36.76 -12.19 47.22
C GLU A 36 38.14 -12.40 46.63
N GLN A 37 38.20 -12.63 45.31
CA GLN A 37 39.42 -12.79 44.58
C GLN A 37 39.28 -12.18 43.19
N THR A 38 40.17 -11.28 42.84
CA THR A 38 40.28 -10.76 41.48
C THR A 38 41.29 -11.57 40.69
N ILE A 39 40.88 -12.07 39.55
CA ILE A 39 41.75 -12.82 38.62
C ILE A 39 41.75 -12.16 37.27
N ALA A 40 42.89 -12.19 36.56
CA ALA A 40 42.99 -11.72 35.21
C ALA A 40 42.24 -12.69 34.29
N TYR A 41 41.38 -12.16 33.44
CA TYR A 41 40.66 -12.94 32.42
C TYR A 41 41.65 -13.42 31.35
N THR A 42 41.54 -14.67 30.96
CA THR A 42 42.22 -15.21 29.77
C THR A 42 41.17 -15.83 28.83
N PRO A 43 41.44 -15.90 27.52
CA PRO A 43 40.47 -16.45 26.55
C PRO A 43 40.01 -17.89 26.89
N GLU A 44 40.89 -18.67 27.56
CA GLU A 44 40.57 -20.02 27.97
C GLU A 44 39.50 -20.08 29.06
N MET A 45 39.22 -18.95 29.72
CA MET A 45 38.13 -18.82 30.72
C MET A 45 36.78 -18.49 30.11
N GLU A 46 36.65 -18.45 28.78
CA GLU A 46 35.41 -18.08 28.08
C GLU A 46 34.21 -18.93 28.52
N ALA A 47 34.47 -20.21 28.87
CA ALA A 47 33.46 -21.05 29.50
C ALA A 47 34.11 -21.78 30.69
N ALA A 48 33.81 -21.34 31.90
CA ALA A 48 34.38 -21.87 33.11
C ALA A 48 33.29 -22.11 34.18
N ASP A 49 33.52 -23.12 34.97
CA ASP A 49 32.72 -23.48 36.14
C ASP A 49 33.39 -23.05 37.43
N LEU A 50 32.62 -22.51 38.37
CA LEU A 50 33.10 -22.25 39.70
C LEU A 50 32.84 -23.50 40.57
N ILE A 51 33.92 -24.15 40.99
CA ILE A 51 33.90 -25.40 41.73
C ILE A 51 34.53 -25.19 43.10
N ILE A 52 33.86 -25.67 44.10
CA ILE A 52 34.41 -25.75 45.47
C ILE A 52 34.89 -27.16 45.75
N THR A 53 36.10 -27.25 46.27
CA THR A 53 36.63 -28.43 46.91
C THR A 53 37.16 -28.09 48.29
N GLY A 54 37.20 -29.01 49.18
CA GLY A 54 37.71 -28.72 50.52
C GLY A 54 38.27 -29.93 51.22
N LYS A 55 39.17 -29.67 52.19
CA LYS A 55 39.70 -30.70 53.08
C LYS A 55 39.45 -30.34 54.54
N LEU A 56 39.07 -31.27 55.30
CA LEU A 56 38.79 -31.15 56.73
C LEU A 56 40.01 -31.62 57.53
N TYR A 57 40.46 -30.75 58.43
CA TYR A 57 41.61 -31.06 59.29
C TYR A 57 41.22 -31.02 60.76
N LYS A 58 41.78 -31.92 61.52
CA LYS A 58 41.85 -31.84 62.97
C LYS A 58 43.32 -31.73 63.40
N GLN A 59 43.65 -30.53 63.88
CA GLN A 59 45.09 -30.15 64.02
C GLN A 59 45.80 -30.26 62.65
N THR A 60 46.83 -31.02 62.51
CA THR A 60 47.57 -31.25 61.27
C THR A 60 47.16 -32.47 60.49
N LYS A 61 46.23 -33.28 61.02
CA LYS A 61 45.80 -34.53 60.40
C LYS A 61 44.53 -34.36 59.59
N GLU A 62 44.61 -34.68 58.28
CA GLU A 62 43.46 -34.72 57.41
C GLU A 62 42.44 -35.77 57.90
N LYS A 63 41.16 -35.38 57.97
CA LYS A 63 40.07 -36.21 58.49
C LYS A 63 39.02 -36.53 57.44
N GLY A 64 39.00 -35.79 56.34
CA GLY A 64 38.06 -35.98 55.25
C GLY A 64 38.19 -34.93 54.18
N ALA A 65 37.50 -35.12 53.08
CA ALA A 65 37.38 -34.15 52.01
C ALA A 65 35.93 -33.83 51.71
N LEU A 66 35.66 -32.61 51.36
CA LEU A 66 34.38 -32.23 50.77
C LEU A 66 34.40 -32.65 49.29
N PRO A 67 33.28 -33.21 48.80
CA PRO A 67 33.18 -33.56 47.38
C PRO A 67 33.31 -32.31 46.52
N GLU A 68 33.84 -32.48 45.34
CA GLU A 68 33.86 -31.44 44.32
C GLU A 68 32.42 -31.06 43.97
N THR A 69 32.08 -29.78 44.14
CA THR A 69 30.73 -29.29 43.96
C THR A 69 30.77 -28.01 43.09
N LYS A 70 30.12 -28.07 41.96
CA LYS A 70 29.88 -26.88 41.14
C LYS A 70 28.83 -25.98 41.83
N ILE A 71 29.18 -24.73 42.07
CA ILE A 71 28.30 -23.75 42.72
C ILE A 71 27.74 -22.71 41.79
N ALA A 72 28.43 -22.39 40.67
CA ALA A 72 27.95 -21.43 39.70
C ALA A 72 28.72 -21.61 38.35
N ASP A 73 28.20 -21.01 37.33
CA ASP A 73 28.97 -20.67 36.12
C ASP A 73 29.87 -19.48 36.44
N ALA A 74 31.17 -19.60 36.18
CA ALA A 74 32.15 -18.63 36.61
C ALA A 74 32.38 -17.47 35.60
N THR A 75 31.90 -17.63 34.40
CA THR A 75 32.05 -16.65 33.31
C THR A 75 30.76 -16.39 32.57
N ILE A 76 30.70 -15.26 31.86
CA ILE A 76 29.53 -14.88 31.05
C ILE A 76 29.53 -15.71 29.76
N ILE A 77 28.62 -16.66 29.63
CA ILE A 77 28.48 -17.53 28.46
C ILE A 77 27.45 -17.00 27.43
N THR A 78 26.94 -15.79 27.62
CA THR A 78 25.96 -15.17 26.71
C THR A 78 26.31 -15.26 25.22
N PRO A 79 27.58 -15.08 24.80
CA PRO A 79 27.97 -15.26 23.39
C PRO A 79 27.70 -16.67 22.83
N TYR A 80 27.70 -17.70 23.68
CA TYR A 80 27.38 -19.08 23.29
C TYR A 80 25.91 -19.40 23.27
N LEU A 81 25.09 -18.54 23.89
CA LEU A 81 23.63 -18.67 23.88
C LEU A 81 23.01 -18.02 22.65
N VAL A 82 23.79 -17.27 21.88
CA VAL A 82 23.34 -16.68 20.62
C VAL A 82 23.10 -17.81 19.60
N ASP A 83 21.88 -17.95 19.15
CA ASP A 83 21.54 -18.85 18.05
C ASP A 83 22.22 -18.30 16.76
N LYS A 84 23.19 -19.07 16.27
CA LYS A 84 23.94 -18.76 15.04
C LYS A 84 23.25 -19.36 13.81
N THR A 85 22.12 -20.02 13.97
CA THR A 85 21.32 -20.50 12.86
C THR A 85 20.46 -19.38 12.29
N PHE A 86 20.95 -18.72 11.25
CA PHE A 86 20.18 -17.73 10.52
C PHE A 86 19.14 -18.47 9.67
N LYS A 87 17.87 -18.30 10.00
CA LYS A 87 16.78 -18.65 9.09
C LYS A 87 16.57 -17.47 8.15
N VAL A 88 17.01 -17.60 6.93
CA VAL A 88 16.68 -16.66 5.87
C VAL A 88 15.27 -17.04 5.40
N LEU A 89 14.31 -16.16 5.67
CA LEU A 89 13.00 -16.22 5.04
C LEU A 89 13.15 -15.55 3.67
N THR A 90 13.08 -16.34 2.62
CA THR A 90 12.96 -15.84 1.25
C THR A 90 11.51 -15.98 0.84
N GLU A 91 10.91 -14.88 0.47
CA GLU A 91 9.62 -14.83 -0.20
C GLU A 91 9.88 -14.40 -1.64
N GLU A 92 9.14 -14.99 -2.59
CA GLU A 92 9.19 -14.50 -3.95
C GLU A 92 8.66 -13.07 -3.96
N ASP A 93 9.51 -12.13 -4.35
CA ASP A 93 9.10 -10.76 -4.54
C ASP A 93 8.14 -10.68 -5.73
N ALA A 94 6.89 -10.36 -5.46
CA ALA A 94 5.87 -10.09 -6.47
C ALA A 94 6.15 -8.71 -7.12
N LEU A 95 7.36 -8.49 -7.62
CA LEU A 95 7.73 -7.26 -8.31
C LEU A 95 6.89 -7.09 -9.58
N VAL A 96 5.88 -6.25 -9.50
CA VAL A 96 5.07 -5.89 -10.65
C VAL A 96 5.90 -4.97 -11.55
N ARG A 97 6.30 -5.49 -12.71
CA ARG A 97 7.08 -4.73 -13.72
C ARG A 97 6.22 -4.09 -14.79
N GLN A 98 4.94 -4.38 -14.80
CA GLN A 98 3.98 -3.88 -15.78
C GLN A 98 2.76 -3.32 -15.04
N PHE A 99 2.40 -2.09 -15.39
CA PHE A 99 1.27 -1.39 -14.80
C PHE A 99 0.31 -1.00 -15.92
N ASP A 100 -0.88 -1.57 -15.90
CA ASP A 100 -1.94 -1.15 -16.81
C ASP A 100 -2.58 0.11 -16.28
N LYS A 101 -2.57 1.14 -17.09
CA LYS A 101 -3.05 2.48 -16.76
C LYS A 101 -3.96 3.02 -17.87
N THR A 102 -4.70 4.05 -17.52
CA THR A 102 -5.54 4.78 -18.48
C THR A 102 -5.30 6.28 -18.36
N THR A 103 -5.45 6.98 -19.48
CA THR A 103 -5.58 8.44 -19.51
C THR A 103 -6.80 8.80 -20.34
N THR A 104 -7.49 9.88 -19.98
CA THR A 104 -8.78 10.22 -20.57
C THR A 104 -8.84 11.67 -21.01
N ALA A 105 -9.70 11.93 -22.00
CA ALA A 105 -10.14 13.26 -22.39
C ALA A 105 -11.60 13.22 -22.81
N THR A 106 -12.29 14.35 -22.80
CA THR A 106 -13.74 14.39 -22.93
C THR A 106 -14.17 15.40 -24.01
N PHE A 107 -15.08 14.99 -24.88
CA PHE A 107 -15.83 15.90 -25.76
C PHE A 107 -17.22 16.10 -25.17
N ASN A 108 -17.61 17.33 -24.93
CA ASN A 108 -18.94 17.68 -24.44
C ASN A 108 -19.87 18.09 -25.59
N PHE A 109 -21.16 17.78 -25.44
CA PHE A 109 -22.15 18.02 -26.48
C PHE A 109 -23.32 18.88 -25.97
N GLU A 110 -23.91 19.62 -26.88
CA GLU A 110 -25.16 20.34 -26.60
C GLU A 110 -26.34 19.37 -26.47
N ARG A 111 -27.41 19.84 -25.84
CA ARG A 111 -28.64 19.07 -25.69
C ARG A 111 -29.18 18.62 -27.05
N GLY A 112 -29.47 17.34 -27.18
CA GLY A 112 -30.04 16.76 -28.42
C GLY A 112 -29.13 16.80 -29.64
N LYS A 113 -27.80 17.09 -29.45
CA LYS A 113 -26.82 17.14 -30.54
C LYS A 113 -25.68 16.15 -30.34
N SER A 114 -25.12 15.73 -31.48
CA SER A 114 -23.88 14.93 -31.58
C SER A 114 -22.78 15.66 -32.34
N ALA A 115 -23.01 16.88 -32.80
CA ALA A 115 -21.99 17.69 -33.45
C ALA A 115 -21.01 18.26 -32.42
N ILE A 116 -19.71 18.10 -32.68
CA ILE A 116 -18.65 18.65 -31.82
C ILE A 116 -18.44 20.13 -32.16
N ARG A 117 -18.47 20.97 -31.15
CA ARG A 117 -18.19 22.40 -31.30
C ARG A 117 -16.71 22.65 -31.60
N PRO A 118 -16.38 23.70 -32.35
CA PRO A 118 -14.97 24.06 -32.59
C PRO A 118 -14.16 24.34 -31.32
N THR A 119 -14.84 24.77 -30.25
CA THR A 119 -14.23 25.00 -28.94
C THR A 119 -13.76 23.71 -28.29
N GLU A 120 -14.53 22.63 -28.38
CA GLU A 120 -14.20 21.31 -27.84
C GLU A 120 -12.93 20.72 -28.50
N LEU A 121 -12.71 21.02 -29.80
CA LEU A 121 -11.50 20.57 -30.51
C LEU A 121 -10.22 21.24 -29.97
N LYS A 122 -10.35 22.31 -29.22
CA LYS A 122 -9.25 23.10 -28.63
C LYS A 122 -9.23 22.98 -27.12
N ASP A 123 -10.07 22.12 -26.56
CA ASP A 123 -10.14 21.94 -25.12
C ASP A 123 -8.80 21.43 -24.56
N GLN A 124 -8.49 21.87 -23.36
CA GLN A 124 -7.18 21.64 -22.74
C GLN A 124 -6.92 20.15 -22.52
N ASP A 125 -7.94 19.37 -22.15
CA ASP A 125 -7.81 17.92 -21.90
C ASP A 125 -7.55 17.17 -23.22
N ILE A 126 -8.19 17.55 -24.31
CA ILE A 126 -7.95 16.99 -25.66
C ILE A 126 -6.54 17.32 -26.14
N ALA A 127 -6.11 18.57 -25.97
CA ALA A 127 -4.75 18.98 -26.32
C ALA A 127 -3.69 18.25 -25.49
N ALA A 128 -3.95 18.09 -24.19
CA ALA A 128 -3.07 17.35 -23.28
C ALA A 128 -2.99 15.86 -23.67
N LEU A 129 -4.13 15.23 -24.01
CA LEU A 129 -4.17 13.83 -24.45
C LEU A 129 -3.33 13.62 -25.71
N ILE A 130 -3.47 14.48 -26.72
CA ILE A 130 -2.70 14.39 -27.96
C ILE A 130 -1.19 14.54 -27.68
N SER A 131 -0.81 15.52 -26.87
CA SER A 131 0.58 15.74 -26.46
C SER A 131 1.14 14.55 -25.70
N TRP A 132 0.33 13.96 -24.83
CA TRP A 132 0.70 12.76 -24.08
C TRP A 132 0.92 11.56 -25.02
N ILE A 133 0.03 11.33 -26.01
CA ILE A 133 0.20 10.25 -27.00
C ILE A 133 1.48 10.46 -27.82
N GLN A 134 1.80 11.71 -28.21
CA GLN A 134 3.05 12.03 -28.89
C GLN A 134 4.28 11.69 -28.05
N ALA A 135 4.25 12.02 -26.74
CA ALA A 135 5.33 11.69 -25.83
C ALA A 135 5.44 10.17 -25.61
N ALA A 136 4.30 9.48 -25.45
CA ALA A 136 4.23 8.04 -25.24
C ALA A 136 4.83 7.24 -26.42
N GLN A 137 4.62 7.67 -27.67
CA GLN A 137 5.22 7.01 -28.83
C GLN A 137 6.74 6.99 -28.82
N ASN A 138 7.36 7.98 -28.21
CA ASN A 138 8.82 8.12 -28.11
C ASN A 138 9.38 7.52 -26.80
N ASN A 139 8.52 7.00 -25.94
CA ASN A 139 8.92 6.42 -24.65
C ASN A 139 8.86 4.89 -24.70
N PRO A 140 10.01 4.18 -24.70
CA PRO A 140 10.05 2.73 -24.78
C PRO A 140 9.41 2.04 -23.57
N LYS A 141 9.18 2.77 -22.49
CA LYS A 141 8.51 2.26 -21.28
C LYS A 141 6.99 2.33 -21.35
N ILE A 142 6.42 2.94 -22.39
CA ILE A 142 4.97 3.08 -22.52
C ILE A 142 4.52 2.37 -23.80
N LYS A 143 3.60 1.45 -23.64
CA LYS A 143 2.94 0.79 -24.78
C LYS A 143 1.46 1.07 -24.75
N ILE A 144 0.95 1.85 -25.69
CA ILE A 144 -0.49 2.04 -25.86
C ILE A 144 -1.11 0.74 -26.36
N THR A 145 -2.08 0.21 -25.62
CA THR A 145 -2.74 -1.08 -25.89
C THR A 145 -4.09 -0.92 -26.56
N GLY A 146 -4.72 0.25 -26.46
CA GLY A 146 -5.99 0.53 -27.13
C GLY A 146 -6.50 1.92 -26.84
N ILE A 147 -7.39 2.40 -27.72
CA ILE A 147 -8.13 3.64 -27.53
C ILE A 147 -9.61 3.30 -27.65
N GLU A 148 -10.37 3.62 -26.63
CA GLU A 148 -11.80 3.40 -26.54
C GLU A 148 -12.53 4.74 -26.46
N ILE A 149 -13.68 4.87 -27.12
CA ILE A 149 -14.52 6.06 -27.08
C ILE A 149 -15.89 5.68 -26.57
N ASN A 150 -16.23 6.19 -25.40
CA ASN A 150 -17.42 5.87 -24.64
C ASN A 150 -18.42 7.03 -24.72
N GLY A 151 -19.57 6.82 -25.35
CA GLY A 151 -20.59 7.83 -25.51
C GLY A 151 -21.68 7.73 -24.47
N TYR A 152 -22.07 8.90 -23.97
CA TYR A 152 -23.06 9.05 -22.91
C TYR A 152 -24.12 10.08 -23.26
N ALA A 153 -25.30 9.86 -22.76
CA ALA A 153 -26.41 10.80 -22.77
C ALA A 153 -26.83 11.17 -21.35
N SER A 154 -27.39 12.35 -21.18
CA SER A 154 -28.02 12.75 -19.92
C SER A 154 -29.38 12.06 -19.76
N PRO A 155 -29.82 11.77 -18.51
CA PRO A 155 -31.06 11.08 -18.25
C PRO A 155 -32.31 12.00 -18.39
N ASP A 156 -32.25 12.94 -19.32
CA ASP A 156 -33.36 13.81 -19.72
C ASP A 156 -33.79 13.45 -21.13
N GLY A 157 -35.09 13.30 -21.34
CA GLY A 157 -35.68 12.93 -22.60
C GLY A 157 -35.94 11.44 -22.79
N GLU A 158 -36.28 11.08 -24.02
CA GLU A 158 -36.69 9.73 -24.40
C GLU A 158 -35.48 8.79 -24.49
N VAL A 159 -35.55 7.62 -23.86
CA VAL A 159 -34.46 6.62 -23.80
C VAL A 159 -33.97 6.22 -25.19
N SER A 160 -34.87 5.99 -26.14
CA SER A 160 -34.51 5.60 -27.50
C SER A 160 -33.72 6.67 -28.23
N LYS A 161 -34.01 7.94 -27.98
CA LYS A 161 -33.23 9.08 -28.51
C LYS A 161 -31.88 9.20 -27.83
N ASN A 162 -31.81 8.97 -26.52
CA ASN A 162 -30.58 9.00 -25.76
C ASN A 162 -29.62 7.88 -26.15
N ASP A 163 -30.15 6.70 -26.44
CA ASP A 163 -29.36 5.59 -27.01
C ASP A 163 -28.72 5.95 -28.37
N ASN A 164 -29.52 6.55 -29.26
CA ASN A 164 -29.02 6.99 -30.56
C ASN A 164 -28.00 8.13 -30.40
N LEU A 165 -28.28 9.12 -29.55
CA LEU A 165 -27.36 10.22 -29.27
C LEU A 165 -26.03 9.73 -28.69
N SER A 166 -26.04 8.76 -27.78
CA SER A 166 -24.81 8.19 -27.23
C SER A 166 -23.95 7.53 -28.33
N SER A 167 -24.59 6.78 -29.25
CA SER A 167 -23.94 6.19 -30.42
C SER A 167 -23.36 7.24 -31.37
N ASP A 168 -24.17 8.24 -31.74
CA ASP A 168 -23.77 9.30 -32.67
C ASP A 168 -22.61 10.14 -32.10
N ARG A 169 -22.59 10.37 -30.78
CA ARG A 169 -21.49 11.05 -30.09
C ARG A 169 -20.19 10.27 -30.14
N THR A 170 -20.23 8.93 -30.02
CA THR A 170 -19.01 8.13 -30.19
C THR A 170 -18.45 8.25 -31.59
N VAL A 171 -19.33 8.21 -32.62
CA VAL A 171 -18.93 8.33 -34.01
C VAL A 171 -18.34 9.71 -34.32
N ALA A 172 -19.00 10.77 -33.82
CA ALA A 172 -18.50 12.14 -33.96
C ALA A 172 -17.17 12.36 -33.27
N ALA A 173 -17.00 11.85 -32.03
CA ALA A 173 -15.76 11.94 -31.27
C ALA A 173 -14.62 11.17 -31.97
N ARG A 174 -14.89 9.97 -32.49
CA ARG A 174 -13.92 9.21 -33.29
C ARG A 174 -13.45 10.00 -34.51
N LYS A 175 -14.39 10.56 -35.28
CA LYS A 175 -14.04 11.35 -36.47
C LYS A 175 -13.17 12.55 -36.12
N ALA A 176 -13.55 13.29 -35.08
CA ALA A 176 -12.80 14.46 -34.62
C ALA A 176 -11.40 14.08 -34.12
N LEU A 177 -11.30 13.04 -33.30
CA LEU A 177 -10.02 12.56 -32.78
C LEU A 177 -9.11 12.06 -33.92
N THR A 178 -9.63 11.31 -34.89
CA THR A 178 -8.88 10.86 -36.04
C THR A 178 -8.27 12.05 -36.82
N GLU A 179 -9.04 13.12 -37.04
CA GLU A 179 -8.53 14.32 -37.73
C GLU A 179 -7.48 15.08 -36.90
N LEU A 180 -7.65 15.12 -35.57
CA LEU A 180 -6.65 15.71 -34.68
C LEU A 180 -5.35 14.89 -34.66
N MET A 181 -5.43 13.56 -34.65
CA MET A 181 -4.27 12.67 -34.74
C MET A 181 -3.53 12.81 -36.08
N LYS A 182 -4.25 12.95 -37.22
CA LYS A 182 -3.65 13.26 -38.50
C LYS A 182 -2.88 14.58 -38.48
N LYS A 183 -3.48 15.64 -37.96
CA LYS A 183 -2.82 16.96 -37.82
C LYS A 183 -1.58 16.87 -36.95
N ALA A 184 -1.61 16.06 -35.90
CA ALA A 184 -0.49 15.80 -35.01
C ALA A 184 0.56 14.84 -35.57
N LYS A 185 0.38 14.32 -36.82
CA LYS A 185 1.23 13.32 -37.48
C LYS A 185 1.36 11.99 -36.72
N LEU A 186 0.34 11.63 -35.98
CA LEU A 186 0.24 10.37 -35.25
C LEU A 186 -0.38 9.29 -36.13
N THR A 187 0.38 8.78 -37.10
CA THR A 187 -0.11 7.92 -38.16
C THR A 187 -0.75 6.63 -37.67
N ALA A 188 -0.25 6.02 -36.60
CA ALA A 188 -0.80 4.80 -36.00
C ALA A 188 -2.25 4.98 -35.54
N TYR A 189 -2.67 6.20 -35.22
CA TYR A 189 -4.00 6.54 -34.72
C TYR A 189 -4.81 7.40 -35.66
N SER A 190 -4.37 7.48 -36.95
CA SER A 190 -5.02 8.25 -38.00
C SER A 190 -6.06 7.45 -38.76
N ASP A 191 -6.29 6.18 -38.39
CA ASP A 191 -7.31 5.31 -38.96
C ASP A 191 -8.44 5.11 -37.95
N THR A 192 -9.66 5.05 -38.44
CA THR A 192 -10.86 4.77 -37.65
C THR A 192 -10.84 3.39 -37.00
N ALA A 193 -10.11 2.43 -37.57
CA ALA A 193 -9.93 1.09 -37.04
C ALA A 193 -9.11 1.05 -35.74
N ALA A 194 -8.37 2.12 -35.40
CA ALA A 194 -7.60 2.23 -34.16
C ALA A 194 -8.47 2.42 -32.91
N TYR A 195 -9.77 2.66 -33.08
CA TYR A 195 -10.67 3.04 -32.00
C TYR A 195 -11.79 2.02 -31.78
N GLN A 196 -11.97 1.62 -30.54
CA GLN A 196 -13.15 0.88 -30.09
C GLN A 196 -14.25 1.86 -29.67
N LEU A 197 -15.49 1.58 -30.04
CA LEU A 197 -16.62 2.43 -29.68
C LEU A 197 -17.55 1.67 -28.73
N ALA A 198 -17.93 2.32 -27.63
CA ALA A 198 -18.93 1.83 -26.71
C ALA A 198 -20.01 2.90 -26.46
N LYS A 199 -21.27 2.51 -26.55
CA LYS A 199 -22.41 3.36 -26.21
C LYS A 199 -23.00 2.92 -24.87
N TYR A 200 -23.26 3.87 -24.00
CA TYR A 200 -23.79 3.60 -22.68
C TYR A 200 -25.22 4.16 -22.46
N GLY A 201 -25.75 4.92 -23.43
CA GLY A 201 -27.06 5.55 -23.26
C GLY A 201 -27.05 6.57 -22.12
N GLU A 202 -28.03 6.49 -21.24
CA GLU A 202 -28.17 7.38 -20.08
C GLU A 202 -27.14 7.05 -18.98
N ASP A 203 -26.36 8.06 -18.58
CA ASP A 203 -25.30 7.92 -17.58
C ASP A 203 -25.77 8.30 -16.18
N PHE A 204 -26.38 7.36 -15.47
CA PHE A 204 -26.85 7.56 -14.11
C PHE A 204 -25.74 7.73 -13.09
N GLU A 205 -24.64 7.02 -13.24
CA GLU A 205 -23.50 7.13 -12.32
C GLU A 205 -22.77 8.47 -12.50
N GLY A 206 -22.58 8.90 -13.75
CA GLY A 206 -22.06 10.23 -14.04
C GLY A 206 -23.00 11.32 -13.53
N PHE A 207 -24.32 11.13 -13.65
CA PHE A 207 -25.29 12.05 -13.09
C PHE A 207 -25.14 12.19 -11.57
N LYS A 208 -25.15 11.08 -10.82
CA LYS A 208 -24.97 11.09 -9.36
C LYS A 208 -23.65 11.78 -8.96
N SER A 209 -22.57 11.47 -9.66
CA SER A 209 -21.26 12.06 -9.40
C SER A 209 -21.25 13.58 -9.63
N GLN A 210 -21.75 14.05 -10.76
CA GLN A 210 -21.81 15.47 -11.08
C GLN A 210 -22.79 16.24 -10.18
N LEU A 211 -23.92 15.64 -9.85
CA LEU A 211 -24.88 16.21 -8.91
C LEU A 211 -24.25 16.40 -7.52
N ALA A 212 -23.50 15.41 -7.04
CA ALA A 212 -22.80 15.51 -5.75
C ALA A 212 -21.74 16.63 -5.76
N ALA A 213 -21.00 16.80 -6.86
CA ALA A 213 -19.97 17.80 -7.01
C ALA A 213 -20.51 19.24 -7.18
N THR A 214 -21.77 19.39 -7.63
CA THR A 214 -22.36 20.69 -7.92
C THR A 214 -22.71 21.44 -6.63
N ALA A 215 -22.21 22.68 -6.49
CA ALA A 215 -22.51 23.53 -5.34
C ALA A 215 -23.81 24.37 -5.47
N SER A 216 -24.28 24.57 -6.70
CA SER A 216 -25.45 25.41 -6.96
C SER A 216 -26.78 24.79 -6.52
N ILE A 217 -26.84 23.47 -6.38
CA ILE A 217 -28.04 22.73 -5.98
C ILE A 217 -27.94 22.39 -4.49
N PRO A 218 -28.96 22.80 -3.68
CA PRO A 218 -29.01 22.47 -2.26
C PRO A 218 -29.01 20.95 -2.01
N GLU A 219 -28.43 20.51 -0.92
CA GLU A 219 -28.30 19.08 -0.60
C GLU A 219 -29.65 18.37 -0.47
N ALA A 220 -30.67 19.08 0.03
CA ALA A 220 -32.05 18.57 0.09
C ALA A 220 -32.59 18.22 -1.30
N ASP A 221 -32.35 19.08 -2.29
CA ASP A 221 -32.83 18.87 -3.67
C ASP A 221 -31.99 17.79 -4.37
N LYS A 222 -30.66 17.70 -4.11
CA LYS A 222 -29.85 16.59 -4.60
C LYS A 222 -30.40 15.24 -4.16
N ASN A 223 -30.76 15.13 -2.89
CA ASN A 223 -31.33 13.90 -2.33
C ASN A 223 -32.68 13.57 -2.98
N LEU A 224 -33.49 14.56 -3.32
CA LEU A 224 -34.75 14.34 -4.05
C LEU A 224 -34.47 13.80 -5.46
N PHE A 225 -33.56 14.36 -6.21
CA PHE A 225 -33.20 13.85 -7.53
C PHE A 225 -32.71 12.39 -7.47
N ILE A 226 -31.83 12.06 -6.52
CA ILE A 226 -31.34 10.68 -6.33
C ILE A 226 -32.51 9.75 -6.02
N ARG A 227 -33.43 10.18 -5.15
CA ARG A 227 -34.62 9.39 -4.79
C ARG A 227 -35.55 9.15 -5.98
N ILE A 228 -35.78 10.16 -6.83
CA ILE A 228 -36.54 10.01 -8.07
C ILE A 228 -35.87 8.97 -8.98
N LEU A 229 -34.54 9.02 -9.17
CA LEU A 229 -33.81 8.04 -9.97
C LEU A 229 -33.96 6.61 -9.46
N GLU A 230 -33.99 6.42 -8.16
CA GLU A 230 -34.04 5.09 -7.53
C GLU A 230 -35.45 4.51 -7.49
N MET A 231 -36.44 5.37 -7.29
CA MET A 231 -37.84 4.93 -7.08
C MET A 231 -38.65 4.88 -8.36
N THR A 232 -38.43 5.80 -9.30
CA THR A 232 -39.22 5.91 -10.53
C THR A 232 -38.56 5.14 -11.66
N LYS A 233 -39.08 3.96 -11.97
CA LYS A 233 -38.53 3.07 -13.02
C LYS A 233 -38.91 3.51 -14.43
N ASP A 234 -40.08 4.10 -14.60
CA ASP A 234 -40.52 4.61 -15.87
C ASP A 234 -39.76 5.90 -16.25
N PRO A 235 -39.03 5.92 -17.37
CA PRO A 235 -38.23 7.07 -17.78
C PRO A 235 -39.00 8.34 -18.00
N GLU A 236 -40.19 8.26 -18.61
CA GLU A 236 -41.02 9.43 -18.85
C GLU A 236 -41.57 10.03 -17.56
N GLN A 237 -42.03 9.18 -16.64
CA GLN A 237 -42.47 9.62 -15.34
C GLN A 237 -41.32 10.21 -14.52
N ARG A 238 -40.16 9.60 -14.60
CA ARG A 238 -38.96 10.10 -13.94
C ARG A 238 -38.55 11.51 -14.38
N GLU A 239 -38.59 11.76 -15.70
CA GLU A 239 -38.35 13.10 -16.25
C GLU A 239 -39.36 14.11 -15.73
N LYS A 240 -40.65 13.75 -15.75
CA LYS A 240 -41.71 14.61 -15.21
C LYS A 240 -41.53 14.91 -13.74
N ASP A 241 -41.17 13.90 -12.94
CA ASP A 241 -40.94 14.06 -11.50
C ASP A 241 -39.72 14.97 -11.22
N MET A 242 -38.69 14.87 -12.03
CA MET A 242 -37.52 15.79 -11.93
C MET A 242 -37.89 17.22 -12.32
N ILE A 243 -38.64 17.41 -13.41
CA ILE A 243 -39.11 18.74 -13.86
C ILE A 243 -39.97 19.42 -12.79
N ASN A 244 -40.78 18.66 -12.06
CA ASN A 244 -41.63 19.18 -10.99
C ASN A 244 -40.83 19.80 -9.81
N LEU A 245 -39.51 19.57 -9.71
CA LEU A 245 -38.65 20.26 -8.74
C LEU A 245 -38.32 21.71 -9.15
N GLY A 246 -38.84 22.19 -10.28
CA GLY A 246 -38.85 23.61 -10.69
C GLY A 246 -37.46 24.21 -10.76
N LYS A 247 -37.14 25.13 -9.83
CA LYS A 247 -35.87 25.85 -9.84
C LYS A 247 -34.64 24.89 -9.77
N ALA A 248 -34.71 23.87 -8.94
CA ALA A 248 -33.62 22.88 -8.82
C ALA A 248 -33.41 22.15 -10.15
N TYR A 249 -34.45 21.83 -10.91
CA TYR A 249 -34.32 21.25 -12.24
C TYR A 249 -33.65 22.20 -13.23
N THR A 250 -33.95 23.49 -13.19
CA THR A 250 -33.25 24.49 -14.03
C THR A 250 -31.77 24.58 -13.74
N GLU A 251 -31.40 24.48 -12.47
CA GLU A 251 -29.99 24.42 -12.08
C GLU A 251 -29.30 23.12 -12.55
N LEU A 252 -30.00 21.99 -12.53
CA LEU A 252 -29.56 20.71 -13.05
C LEU A 252 -29.32 20.77 -14.57
N GLU A 253 -30.24 21.39 -15.35
CA GLU A 253 -30.08 21.57 -16.79
C GLU A 253 -28.87 22.47 -17.14
N ARG A 254 -28.59 23.46 -16.31
CA ARG A 254 -27.48 24.39 -16.54
C ARG A 254 -26.13 23.81 -16.15
N ASP A 255 -26.03 23.14 -14.99
CA ASP A 255 -24.75 22.84 -14.35
C ASP A 255 -24.38 21.35 -14.38
N VAL A 256 -25.35 20.43 -14.44
CA VAL A 256 -25.12 18.99 -14.35
C VAL A 256 -25.23 18.29 -15.72
N PHE A 257 -26.35 18.46 -16.40
CA PHE A 257 -26.58 17.75 -17.67
C PHE A 257 -25.55 18.04 -18.76
N PRO A 258 -25.02 19.27 -18.92
CA PRO A 258 -23.96 19.52 -19.90
C PRO A 258 -22.69 18.69 -19.69
N MET A 259 -22.37 18.36 -18.45
CA MET A 259 -21.20 17.55 -18.08
C MET A 259 -21.41 16.05 -18.34
N ILE A 260 -22.67 15.61 -18.52
CA ILE A 260 -23.01 14.21 -18.76
C ILE A 260 -23.18 13.94 -20.28
N ARG A 261 -23.56 14.94 -21.06
CA ARG A 261 -23.68 14.86 -22.52
C ARG A 261 -22.29 14.83 -23.15
N ARG A 262 -21.60 13.69 -23.05
CA ARG A 262 -20.18 13.59 -23.38
C ARG A 262 -19.81 12.33 -24.15
N ALA A 263 -18.67 12.37 -24.81
CA ALA A 263 -17.93 11.19 -25.24
C ALA A 263 -16.55 11.20 -24.59
N VAL A 264 -16.25 10.17 -23.83
CA VAL A 264 -14.97 10.02 -23.12
C VAL A 264 -14.04 9.17 -23.96
N VAL A 265 -12.91 9.74 -24.31
CA VAL A 265 -11.78 9.03 -24.93
C VAL A 265 -10.95 8.41 -23.81
N VAL A 266 -10.78 7.11 -23.84
CA VAL A 266 -9.97 6.35 -22.87
C VAL A 266 -8.80 5.72 -23.61
N VAL A 267 -7.59 6.18 -23.35
CA VAL A 267 -6.37 5.55 -23.85
C VAL A 267 -5.86 4.58 -22.79
N LYS A 268 -5.85 3.29 -23.16
CA LYS A 268 -5.32 2.20 -22.33
C LYS A 268 -3.86 1.99 -22.68
N TYR A 269 -3.00 1.89 -21.70
CA TYR A 269 -1.58 1.65 -21.90
C TYR A 269 -0.95 0.85 -20.77
N THR A 270 0.13 0.16 -21.11
CA THR A 270 0.98 -0.51 -20.13
C THR A 270 2.25 0.30 -19.96
N GLU A 271 2.57 0.61 -18.71
CA GLU A 271 3.84 1.22 -18.32
C GLU A 271 4.75 0.15 -17.74
N TYR A 272 5.96 0.06 -18.28
CA TYR A 272 6.99 -0.87 -17.82
C TYR A 272 7.88 -0.20 -16.79
N GLY A 273 7.96 -0.80 -15.61
CA GLY A 273 8.84 -0.36 -14.54
C GLY A 273 10.32 -0.45 -14.93
N LEU A 274 11.19 0.16 -14.16
CA LEU A 274 12.64 0.06 -14.32
C LEU A 274 13.08 -1.41 -14.16
N THR A 275 13.84 -1.89 -15.14
CA THR A 275 14.62 -3.12 -15.03
C THR A 275 15.86 -2.88 -14.18
#